data_faecef328952a25c66a267e67bf1fbee
#
_entry.id   faecef328952a25c66a267e67bf1fbee
#
_cell.length_a   1.000
_cell.length_b   1.000
_cell.length_c   1.000
_cell.angle_alpha   90.00
_cell.angle_beta   90.00
_cell.angle_gamma   90.00
#
_symmetry.space_group_name_H-M   'P 1'
#
loop_
_entity.id
_entity.type
_entity.pdbx_description
1 polymer ?
#
loop_
_entity_poly.entity_id
_entity_poly.type
_entity_poly.pdbx_seq_one_letter_code
_entity_poly.pdbx_strand_id
1 'polypeptide(L)'
;MRYVYNRVSRLLLLIMLLGSNAIAGSLDYTTYYVSTYAPSLENPYYDNVTGYNSDGSNSSPNGLGSVLSTGTISTISGFNWGTGQVLDSGRSDQVAVKVTGYITWPGTSGQQTTVYFGIRADDGFVMNIDGVNVVQDWQQQGPGYWNSTGSLTRTGGQQYAITVWMYEWGGGAVLDAHYSLTDYSTTNQVDMPTSMFSTTISTPTAGITTSQQTIVDTTRNKTQSGNKIYMTQSGSGIDLNIMQDGDDNLIIGEDLTSAANITGDNITLSITQKNTDNVLGIDINGNSNDVSIWQDTGQRALVDIDGASNTVALMQLHLSNSGQHHSSINVEGNSNSVTIDQKETGDKTLFLDMDSSNTVDIDQLGTGEHFLDVELTDNHTLTVTQDGSGSHDALIDLSGNPTTLTLTQDSATDQNYHLQQSCATTTCSATVTQN
;
A
#
# COMPACT_ATOMS: atom_id res chain seq x y z
N MET A 1 -1.88 17.19 -33.11
CA MET A 1 -2.73 17.69 -32.02
C MET A 1 -3.01 16.64 -30.94
N ARG A 2 -2.83 15.36 -31.20
CA ARG A 2 -2.96 14.22 -30.25
C ARG A 2 -1.85 14.16 -29.21
N TYR A 3 -0.64 14.62 -29.53
CA TYR A 3 0.52 14.59 -28.60
C TYR A 3 0.38 15.45 -27.32
N VAL A 4 -0.60 16.30 -27.24
CA VAL A 4 -0.81 17.20 -26.10
C VAL A 4 -1.75 16.60 -25.06
N TYR A 5 -2.60 15.66 -25.43
CA TYR A 5 -3.61 15.09 -24.52
C TYR A 5 -2.99 14.09 -23.53
N ASN A 6 -2.09 13.22 -24.01
CA ASN A 6 -1.39 12.24 -23.14
C ASN A 6 -0.48 12.90 -22.08
N ARG A 7 0.09 14.07 -22.37
CA ARG A 7 0.89 14.79 -21.36
C ARG A 7 0.06 15.48 -20.29
N VAL A 8 -1.19 15.75 -20.55
CA VAL A 8 -2.11 16.35 -19.56
C VAL A 8 -2.62 15.29 -18.58
N SER A 9 -2.86 14.08 -19.03
CA SER A 9 -3.23 12.95 -18.15
C SER A 9 -2.12 12.58 -17.18
N ARG A 10 -0.87 12.49 -17.66
CA ARG A 10 0.32 12.23 -16.82
C ARG A 10 0.62 13.37 -15.82
N LEU A 11 0.27 14.61 -16.17
CA LEU A 11 0.49 15.75 -15.28
C LEU A 11 -0.61 15.90 -14.22
N LEU A 12 -1.82 15.41 -14.49
CA LEU A 12 -2.90 15.40 -13.48
C LEU A 12 -2.74 14.26 -12.45
N LEU A 13 -2.19 13.13 -12.85
CA LEU A 13 -1.95 12.01 -11.95
C LEU A 13 -0.82 12.31 -10.95
N LEU A 14 0.19 13.09 -11.33
CA LEU A 14 1.33 13.44 -10.46
C LEU A 14 1.03 14.54 -9.42
N ILE A 15 -0.09 15.24 -9.51
CA ILE A 15 -0.45 16.34 -8.59
C ILE A 15 -1.41 15.89 -7.48
N MET A 16 -2.01 14.69 -7.56
CA MET A 16 -2.96 14.21 -6.55
C MET A 16 -2.40 13.33 -5.44
N LEU A 17 -1.11 13.07 -5.41
CA LEU A 17 -0.45 12.32 -4.32
C LEU A 17 -0.19 13.15 -3.03
N LEU A 18 -0.82 14.31 -2.89
CA LEU A 18 -0.63 15.20 -1.73
C LEU A 18 -1.93 15.42 -0.92
N GLY A 19 -2.68 14.38 -0.67
CA GLY A 19 -3.94 14.55 0.04
C GLY A 19 -4.46 13.40 0.89
N SER A 20 -3.62 12.54 1.47
CA SER A 20 -4.08 11.75 2.59
C SER A 20 -4.25 12.68 3.79
N ASN A 21 -5.47 12.96 4.19
CA ASN A 21 -5.74 13.53 5.50
C ASN A 21 -5.16 12.57 6.55
N ALA A 22 -3.97 12.86 7.01
CA ALA A 22 -3.40 12.16 8.15
C ALA A 22 -4.36 12.37 9.32
N ILE A 23 -5.07 11.32 9.71
CA ILE A 23 -5.76 11.28 10.99
C ILE A 23 -4.67 11.55 12.02
N ALA A 24 -4.86 12.54 12.89
CA ALA A 24 -3.92 12.85 13.95
C ALA A 24 -3.65 11.57 14.72
N GLY A 25 -2.42 11.06 14.60
CA GLY A 25 -2.06 9.75 15.11
C GLY A 25 -1.98 9.74 16.63
N SER A 26 -2.10 8.57 17.17
CA SER A 26 -1.90 8.30 18.59
C SER A 26 -1.00 7.08 18.77
N LEU A 27 -0.42 6.96 19.95
CA LEU A 27 0.35 5.81 20.41
C LEU A 27 -0.33 5.26 21.65
N ASP A 28 -0.34 3.96 21.82
CA ASP A 28 -0.82 3.34 23.05
C ASP A 28 0.25 3.42 24.13
N TYR A 29 -0.14 3.68 25.36
CA TYR A 29 0.75 3.55 26.49
C TYR A 29 0.21 2.62 27.58
N THR A 30 1.13 2.02 28.30
CA THR A 30 0.87 1.28 29.55
C THR A 30 1.88 1.73 30.59
N THR A 31 1.40 2.08 31.78
CA THR A 31 2.27 2.39 32.91
C THR A 31 2.29 1.23 33.89
N TYR A 32 3.44 1.00 34.49
CA TYR A 32 3.70 -0.11 35.41
C TYR A 32 4.29 0.42 36.72
N TYR A 33 4.00 -0.25 37.82
CA TYR A 33 4.74 -0.04 39.07
C TYR A 33 6.12 -0.68 38.96
N VAL A 34 7.14 0.04 39.40
CA VAL A 34 8.52 -0.48 39.50
C VAL A 34 8.79 -0.84 40.93
N SER A 35 8.88 -2.14 41.21
CA SER A 35 9.02 -2.65 42.61
C SER A 35 10.47 -2.84 43.05
N THR A 36 11.43 -2.83 42.13
CA THR A 36 12.86 -3.00 42.37
C THR A 36 13.61 -1.72 42.05
N TYR A 37 14.69 -1.46 42.78
CA TYR A 37 15.56 -0.31 42.53
C TYR A 37 16.04 -0.27 41.07
N ALA A 38 16.04 0.89 40.46
CA ALA A 38 16.30 1.11 39.05
C ALA A 38 17.53 0.37 38.46
N PRO A 39 18.70 0.28 39.13
CA PRO A 39 19.82 -0.49 38.63
C PRO A 39 19.57 -1.98 38.51
N SER A 40 18.51 -2.49 39.13
CA SER A 40 18.09 -3.89 39.04
C SER A 40 16.94 -4.12 38.02
N LEU A 41 16.42 -3.06 37.43
CA LEU A 41 15.44 -3.16 36.36
C LEU A 41 16.19 -3.47 35.07
N GLU A 42 15.91 -4.62 34.48
CA GLU A 42 16.56 -5.00 33.24
C GLU A 42 16.11 -4.10 32.10
N ASN A 43 17.07 -3.73 31.24
CA ASN A 43 16.74 -3.04 30.00
C ASN A 43 15.88 -3.96 29.12
N PRO A 44 14.69 -3.53 28.68
CA PRO A 44 13.78 -4.35 27.90
C PRO A 44 14.35 -4.87 26.58
N TYR A 45 15.46 -4.34 26.11
CA TYR A 45 16.12 -4.77 24.88
C TYR A 45 17.56 -5.19 25.05
N TYR A 46 18.01 -5.45 26.27
CA TYR A 46 19.37 -5.86 26.51
C TYR A 46 19.42 -7.37 26.76
N ASP A 47 20.03 -8.10 25.87
CA ASP A 47 20.33 -9.51 26.10
C ASP A 47 21.55 -9.62 27.01
N ASN A 48 21.28 -9.81 28.26
CA ASN A 48 22.32 -10.04 29.23
C ASN A 48 22.44 -11.53 29.56
N VAL A 49 22.84 -12.34 28.55
CA VAL A 49 23.25 -13.74 28.73
C VAL A 49 22.13 -14.79 28.84
N THR A 50 20.89 -14.43 29.08
CA THR A 50 19.83 -15.43 29.28
C THR A 50 18.50 -15.11 28.58
N GLY A 51 18.51 -14.87 27.28
CA GLY A 51 17.29 -14.99 26.50
C GLY A 51 16.47 -13.72 26.38
N TYR A 52 17.10 -12.63 26.18
CA TYR A 52 16.48 -11.43 25.71
C TYR A 52 16.21 -11.57 24.20
N ASN A 53 15.00 -11.53 23.79
CA ASN A 53 14.68 -11.54 22.36
C ASN A 53 14.93 -10.14 21.79
N SER A 54 15.87 -10.03 20.88
CA SER A 54 16.20 -8.81 20.13
C SER A 54 15.01 -8.25 19.33
N ASP A 55 13.94 -8.99 19.21
CA ASP A 55 12.70 -8.63 18.53
C ASP A 55 11.68 -7.91 19.43
N GLY A 56 12.02 -7.65 20.70
CA GLY A 56 11.09 -7.01 21.62
C GLY A 56 9.91 -7.87 22.08
N SER A 57 9.88 -9.14 21.74
CA SER A 57 8.76 -10.04 22.05
C SER A 57 8.68 -10.42 23.53
N ASN A 58 9.76 -10.25 24.27
CA ASN A 58 9.79 -10.45 25.72
C ASN A 58 9.77 -9.11 26.48
N SER A 59 8.65 -8.57 26.56
CA SER A 59 8.35 -7.20 26.78
C SER A 59 8.07 -6.79 28.23
N SER A 60 8.56 -7.53 29.17
CA SER A 60 8.46 -7.14 30.57
C SER A 60 9.83 -7.18 31.22
N PRO A 61 10.49 -6.02 31.44
CA PRO A 61 11.71 -5.96 32.24
C PRO A 61 11.49 -6.64 33.59
N ASN A 62 12.46 -7.43 34.03
CA ASN A 62 12.40 -7.96 35.38
C ASN A 62 12.32 -6.81 36.39
N GLY A 63 11.40 -6.90 37.34
CA GLY A 63 11.18 -5.85 38.30
C GLY A 63 9.98 -4.97 38.00
N LEU A 64 9.27 -5.19 36.88
CA LEU A 64 7.97 -4.59 36.67
C LEU A 64 6.93 -5.24 37.60
N GLY A 65 6.18 -4.37 38.25
CA GLY A 65 5.03 -4.73 39.04
C GLY A 65 3.72 -4.71 38.24
N SER A 66 2.64 -4.42 38.94
CA SER A 66 1.32 -4.35 38.30
C SER A 66 1.19 -3.19 37.31
N VAL A 67 0.33 -3.38 36.31
CA VAL A 67 -0.17 -2.29 35.47
C VAL A 67 -0.88 -1.25 36.33
N LEU A 68 -0.54 0.01 36.16
CA LEU A 68 -1.15 1.14 36.86
C LEU A 68 -2.24 1.80 36.00
N SER A 69 -1.94 2.06 34.73
CA SER A 69 -2.89 2.65 33.78
C SER A 69 -2.55 2.26 32.35
N THR A 70 -3.52 2.45 31.46
CA THR A 70 -3.38 2.36 30.01
C THR A 70 -4.12 3.51 29.36
N GLY A 71 -3.68 3.96 28.19
CA GLY A 71 -4.32 5.03 27.45
C GLY A 71 -3.60 5.32 26.15
N THR A 72 -3.85 6.48 25.58
CA THR A 72 -3.20 6.94 24.35
C THR A 72 -2.53 8.29 24.54
N ILE A 73 -1.43 8.50 23.82
CA ILE A 73 -0.72 9.79 23.69
C ILE A 73 -0.54 10.12 22.22
N SER A 74 -0.46 11.38 21.88
CA SER A 74 -0.33 11.83 20.50
C SER A 74 1.12 12.04 20.04
N THR A 75 2.08 12.03 20.95
CA THR A 75 3.51 12.24 20.70
C THR A 75 4.33 11.63 21.83
N ILE A 76 5.63 11.50 21.62
CA ILE A 76 6.63 11.18 22.65
C ILE A 76 7.57 12.37 22.90
N SER A 77 7.22 13.55 22.43
CA SER A 77 7.97 14.79 22.64
C SER A 77 7.31 15.68 23.70
N GLY A 78 8.15 16.42 24.44
CA GLY A 78 7.70 17.49 25.33
C GLY A 78 7.13 17.04 26.66
N PHE A 79 7.21 15.78 27.07
CA PHE A 79 6.75 15.35 28.38
C PHE A 79 7.76 15.75 29.47
N ASN A 80 7.32 16.60 30.36
CA ASN A 80 8.03 16.97 31.57
C ASN A 80 7.03 17.01 32.72
N TRP A 81 6.94 15.92 33.43
CA TRP A 81 6.02 15.81 34.60
C TRP A 81 6.61 16.39 35.86
N GLY A 82 7.95 16.68 35.91
CA GLY A 82 8.62 17.11 37.11
C GLY A 82 8.36 16.11 38.24
N THR A 83 7.99 16.62 39.42
CA THR A 83 7.58 15.78 40.56
C THR A 83 6.09 15.43 40.54
N GLY A 84 5.43 15.62 39.40
CA GLY A 84 4.02 15.29 39.19
C GLY A 84 3.80 13.86 38.78
N GLN A 85 2.55 13.51 38.58
CA GLN A 85 2.14 12.19 38.16
C GLN A 85 2.62 11.92 36.72
N VAL A 86 3.24 10.76 36.50
CA VAL A 86 3.64 10.29 35.17
C VAL A 86 2.42 9.70 34.45
N LEU A 87 1.98 10.35 33.39
CA LEU A 87 0.72 10.01 32.71
C LEU A 87 -0.43 9.82 33.74
N ASP A 88 -1.28 8.84 33.55
CA ASP A 88 -2.39 8.54 34.46
C ASP A 88 -2.05 7.42 35.46
N SER A 89 -0.77 7.24 35.79
CA SER A 89 -0.29 6.19 36.71
C SER A 89 -0.72 6.35 38.18
N GLY A 90 -1.13 7.55 38.61
CA GLY A 90 -1.35 7.88 39.98
C GLY A 90 -0.07 8.07 40.79
N ARG A 91 1.10 8.08 40.16
CA ARG A 91 2.43 8.12 40.84
C ARG A 91 3.38 9.07 40.12
N SER A 92 4.24 9.71 40.91
CA SER A 92 5.38 10.50 40.43
C SER A 92 6.65 9.66 40.26
N ASP A 93 6.81 8.64 41.10
CA ASP A 93 8.01 7.84 41.25
C ASP A 93 7.69 6.34 41.12
N GLN A 94 8.72 5.54 40.87
CA GLN A 94 8.60 4.10 40.73
C GLN A 94 7.60 3.69 39.64
N VAL A 95 7.71 4.32 38.49
CA VAL A 95 6.85 4.12 37.32
C VAL A 95 7.70 3.72 36.11
N ALA A 96 7.28 2.70 35.38
CA ALA A 96 7.76 2.46 34.03
C ALA A 96 6.62 2.73 33.03
N VAL A 97 6.96 3.27 31.89
CA VAL A 97 6.06 3.56 30.78
C VAL A 97 6.49 2.75 29.56
N LYS A 98 5.57 2.01 28.98
CA LYS A 98 5.71 1.43 27.65
C LYS A 98 4.82 2.18 26.69
N VAL A 99 5.37 2.68 25.60
CA VAL A 99 4.62 3.28 24.51
C VAL A 99 4.77 2.40 23.28
N THR A 100 3.69 2.10 22.59
CA THR A 100 3.67 1.26 21.39
C THR A 100 2.79 1.84 20.30
N GLY A 101 3.13 1.54 19.06
CA GLY A 101 2.38 1.94 17.89
C GLY A 101 3.24 1.90 16.65
N TYR A 102 2.98 2.80 15.73
CA TYR A 102 3.69 2.90 14.45
C TYR A 102 4.17 4.33 14.22
N ILE A 103 5.32 4.45 13.59
CA ILE A 103 5.89 5.72 13.14
C ILE A 103 5.89 5.75 11.62
N THR A 104 5.27 6.76 11.01
CA THR A 104 5.42 7.05 9.59
C THR A 104 6.77 7.70 9.35
N TRP A 105 7.61 7.05 8.54
CA TRP A 105 8.97 7.52 8.32
C TRP A 105 8.98 8.82 7.53
N PRO A 106 9.64 9.87 8.03
CA PRO A 106 9.69 11.15 7.33
C PRO A 106 10.57 11.08 6.08
N GLY A 107 10.38 12.03 5.18
CA GLY A 107 11.10 12.12 3.91
C GLY A 107 10.19 11.89 2.72
N THR A 108 10.77 11.88 1.53
CA THR A 108 10.04 11.63 0.29
C THR A 108 9.59 10.17 0.24
N SER A 109 8.32 9.95 -0.07
CA SER A 109 7.76 8.59 -0.20
C SER A 109 8.58 7.74 -1.19
N GLY A 110 8.85 6.50 -0.82
CA GLY A 110 9.66 5.57 -1.60
C GLY A 110 11.18 5.81 -1.56
N GLN A 111 11.67 6.91 -1.00
CA GLN A 111 13.10 7.20 -0.93
C GLN A 111 13.70 6.83 0.43
N GLN A 112 14.93 6.31 0.42
CA GLN A 112 15.65 6.05 1.66
C GLN A 112 16.00 7.37 2.36
N THR A 113 15.60 7.50 3.60
CA THR A 113 15.82 8.69 4.42
C THR A 113 16.46 8.28 5.76
N THR A 114 17.57 8.92 6.11
CA THR A 114 18.17 8.77 7.43
C THR A 114 17.55 9.79 8.38
N VAL A 115 17.05 9.29 9.50
CA VAL A 115 16.53 10.11 10.61
C VAL A 115 17.48 10.02 11.78
N TYR A 116 17.79 11.16 12.35
CA TYR A 116 18.63 11.33 13.54
C TYR A 116 17.74 11.66 14.72
N PHE A 117 17.84 10.90 15.79
CA PHE A 117 17.03 11.05 17.00
C PHE A 117 17.86 11.54 18.16
N GLY A 118 17.28 12.42 18.98
CA GLY A 118 17.80 12.81 20.29
C GLY A 118 16.73 12.65 21.35
N ILE A 119 17.10 12.11 22.51
CA ILE A 119 16.16 11.91 23.62
C ILE A 119 16.72 12.53 24.90
N ARG A 120 15.85 13.25 25.60
CA ARG A 120 16.01 13.63 27.00
C ARG A 120 15.10 12.74 27.82
N ALA A 121 15.63 12.12 28.84
CA ALA A 121 14.85 11.33 29.78
C ALA A 121 15.38 11.46 31.20
N ASP A 122 14.48 11.31 32.15
CA ASP A 122 14.68 11.16 33.56
C ASP A 122 13.68 10.08 34.03
N ASP A 123 14.12 8.88 34.37
CA ASP A 123 15.46 8.30 34.32
C ASP A 123 15.83 7.64 32.96
N GLY A 124 15.82 6.32 32.95
CA GLY A 124 16.27 5.51 31.80
C GLY A 124 15.21 5.35 30.70
N PHE A 125 15.69 5.17 29.48
CA PHE A 125 14.80 4.97 28.32
C PHE A 125 15.46 4.08 27.27
N VAL A 126 14.64 3.56 26.37
CA VAL A 126 15.05 2.92 25.13
C VAL A 126 13.95 3.11 24.07
N MET A 127 14.35 3.40 22.85
CA MET A 127 13.48 3.47 21.70
C MET A 127 13.89 2.42 20.66
N ASN A 128 12.96 1.54 20.36
CA ASN A 128 13.09 0.52 19.33
C ASN A 128 12.17 0.86 18.16
N ILE A 129 12.71 0.80 16.95
CA ILE A 129 11.95 0.98 15.72
C ILE A 129 12.23 -0.22 14.82
N ASP A 130 11.20 -0.96 14.47
CA ASP A 130 11.26 -2.10 13.58
C ASP A 130 12.31 -3.14 14.01
N GLY A 131 12.33 -3.47 15.31
CA GLY A 131 13.27 -4.41 15.92
C GLY A 131 14.67 -3.85 16.19
N VAL A 132 14.98 -2.62 15.78
CA VAL A 132 16.29 -1.98 15.99
C VAL A 132 16.24 -1.04 17.18
N ASN A 133 17.14 -1.23 18.16
CA ASN A 133 17.34 -0.25 19.23
C ASN A 133 18.06 0.97 18.66
N VAL A 134 17.31 2.00 18.38
CA VAL A 134 17.81 3.21 17.72
C VAL A 134 18.51 4.12 18.73
N VAL A 135 17.90 4.32 19.88
CA VAL A 135 18.44 5.15 20.96
C VAL A 135 18.19 4.46 22.28
N GLN A 136 19.20 4.42 23.14
CA GLN A 136 19.05 3.84 24.47
C GLN A 136 20.00 4.47 25.49
N ASP A 137 19.52 4.64 26.69
CA ASP A 137 20.30 4.94 27.90
C ASP A 137 19.49 4.46 29.11
N TRP A 138 19.69 3.18 29.50
CA TRP A 138 18.90 2.52 30.54
C TRP A 138 19.59 2.59 31.89
N GLN A 139 19.63 3.77 32.46
CA GLN A 139 20.24 4.02 33.76
C GLN A 139 19.49 5.11 34.51
N GLN A 140 19.70 5.19 35.83
CA GLN A 140 19.19 6.29 36.63
C GLN A 140 19.98 7.56 36.31
N GLN A 141 19.30 8.61 35.91
CA GLN A 141 19.92 9.86 35.46
C GLN A 141 18.90 11.01 35.52
N GLY A 142 19.40 12.24 35.62
CA GLY A 142 18.56 13.43 35.36
C GLY A 142 18.48 13.78 33.88
N PRO A 143 17.55 14.65 33.47
CA PRO A 143 17.33 15.00 32.07
C PRO A 143 18.50 15.85 31.55
N GLY A 144 19.42 15.22 30.83
CA GLY A 144 20.49 15.88 30.10
C GLY A 144 19.98 16.69 28.91
N TYR A 145 20.89 17.32 28.18
CA TYR A 145 20.52 18.06 26.98
C TYR A 145 20.13 17.12 25.84
N TRP A 146 20.88 16.06 25.63
CA TRP A 146 20.48 14.81 24.97
C TRP A 146 21.17 13.70 25.76
N ASN A 147 20.42 12.91 26.48
CA ASN A 147 20.98 11.78 27.21
C ASN A 147 21.56 10.76 26.26
N SER A 148 20.95 10.59 25.11
CA SER A 148 21.46 9.74 24.04
C SER A 148 20.96 10.19 22.65
N THR A 149 21.68 9.76 21.62
CA THR A 149 21.36 10.01 20.21
C THR A 149 21.56 8.76 19.40
N GLY A 150 20.82 8.60 18.30
CA GLY A 150 20.94 7.51 17.38
C GLY A 150 20.34 7.83 16.03
N SER A 151 20.60 7.03 15.04
CA SER A 151 20.01 7.19 13.70
C SER A 151 19.59 5.88 13.08
N LEU A 152 18.62 5.97 12.20
CA LEU A 152 18.13 4.83 11.42
C LEU A 152 17.78 5.30 10.02
N THR A 153 18.02 4.46 9.02
CA THR A 153 17.64 4.71 7.63
C THR A 153 16.50 3.77 7.25
N ARG A 154 15.42 4.34 6.74
CA ARG A 154 14.22 3.61 6.30
C ARG A 154 13.60 4.33 5.10
N THR A 155 12.65 3.67 4.46
CA THR A 155 11.91 4.24 3.33
C THR A 155 10.90 5.29 3.82
N GLY A 156 11.00 6.51 3.30
CA GLY A 156 10.07 7.60 3.61
C GLY A 156 8.63 7.26 3.20
N GLY A 157 7.68 7.73 4.01
CA GLY A 157 6.26 7.45 3.82
C GLY A 157 5.78 6.09 4.34
N GLN A 158 6.69 5.14 4.59
CA GLN A 158 6.34 3.83 5.14
C GLN A 158 6.17 3.89 6.66
N GLN A 159 5.38 2.98 7.19
CA GLN A 159 5.18 2.84 8.65
C GLN A 159 6.01 1.71 9.21
N TYR A 160 6.58 1.96 10.38
CA TYR A 160 7.40 1.00 11.13
C TYR A 160 6.91 0.91 12.57
N ALA A 161 6.91 -0.29 13.13
CA ALA A 161 6.55 -0.47 14.53
C ALA A 161 7.51 0.32 15.43
N ILE A 162 6.97 1.04 16.41
CA ILE A 162 7.77 1.75 17.41
C ILE A 162 7.39 1.27 18.81
N THR A 163 8.40 1.05 19.63
CA THR A 163 8.24 0.82 21.07
C THR A 163 9.22 1.73 21.82
N VAL A 164 8.70 2.48 22.76
CA VAL A 164 9.52 3.27 23.68
C VAL A 164 9.27 2.79 25.10
N TRP A 165 10.34 2.53 25.82
CA TRP A 165 10.30 2.31 27.25
C TRP A 165 11.00 3.46 27.96
N MET A 166 10.43 3.89 29.05
CA MET A 166 11.01 4.85 30.00
C MET A 166 10.70 4.35 31.40
N TYR A 167 11.58 4.60 32.36
CA TYR A 167 11.25 4.46 33.76
C TYR A 167 11.66 5.71 34.56
N GLU A 168 10.93 5.95 35.62
CA GLU A 168 11.19 6.94 36.62
C GLU A 168 11.29 6.26 37.99
N TRP A 169 12.43 6.39 38.65
CA TRP A 169 12.64 5.83 40.00
C TRP A 169 12.29 6.82 41.10
N GLY A 170 12.70 8.05 40.94
CA GLY A 170 12.41 9.11 41.92
C GLY A 170 13.03 10.46 41.56
N GLY A 171 12.31 11.51 41.84
CA GLY A 171 12.73 12.88 41.52
C GLY A 171 11.82 13.56 40.52
N GLY A 172 12.33 13.93 39.38
CA GLY A 172 11.58 14.55 38.31
C GLY A 172 11.52 13.65 37.10
N ALA A 173 10.36 13.48 36.50
CA ALA A 173 10.16 12.61 35.33
C ALA A 173 10.12 13.41 34.03
N VAL A 174 10.90 12.98 33.02
CA VAL A 174 10.96 13.59 31.69
C VAL A 174 11.04 12.51 30.60
N LEU A 175 10.25 12.66 29.55
CA LEU A 175 10.41 11.95 28.28
C LEU A 175 10.20 12.95 27.14
N ASP A 176 11.26 13.22 26.40
CA ASP A 176 11.25 14.26 25.38
C ASP A 176 12.11 13.81 24.19
N ALA A 177 11.46 13.26 23.18
CA ALA A 177 12.10 12.74 21.97
C ALA A 177 12.00 13.75 20.82
N HIS A 178 13.09 13.92 20.10
CA HIS A 178 13.21 14.81 18.96
C HIS A 178 13.82 14.09 17.76
N TYR A 179 13.64 14.65 16.58
CA TYR A 179 14.25 14.12 15.36
C TYR A 179 14.80 15.22 14.45
N SER A 180 15.70 14.84 13.57
CA SER A 180 16.23 15.68 12.48
C SER A 180 16.47 14.82 11.23
N LEU A 181 16.41 15.45 10.07
CA LEU A 181 16.75 14.83 8.78
C LEU A 181 18.18 15.17 8.33
N THR A 182 18.93 15.92 9.12
CA THR A 182 20.26 16.41 8.72
C THR A 182 21.40 15.88 9.58
N ASP A 183 21.26 15.94 10.90
CA ASP A 183 22.32 15.55 11.85
C ASP A 183 21.81 15.49 13.28
N TYR A 184 22.70 15.23 14.23
CA TYR A 184 22.43 15.23 15.67
C TYR A 184 22.46 16.63 16.30
N SER A 185 22.65 17.70 15.55
CA SER A 185 22.73 19.04 16.11
C SER A 185 21.42 19.43 16.76
N THR A 186 21.51 19.89 17.98
CA THR A 186 20.36 20.34 18.77
C THR A 186 19.59 21.50 18.14
N THR A 187 20.24 22.26 17.27
CA THR A 187 19.60 23.34 16.51
C THR A 187 18.73 22.82 15.38
N ASN A 188 18.96 21.60 14.92
CA ASN A 188 18.23 20.96 13.82
C ASN A 188 17.19 19.93 14.31
N GLN A 189 17.23 19.58 15.59
CA GLN A 189 16.26 18.66 16.19
C GLN A 189 14.95 19.39 16.49
N VAL A 190 13.86 18.76 16.12
CA VAL A 190 12.49 19.25 16.34
C VAL A 190 11.63 18.19 16.99
N ASP A 191 10.55 18.60 17.63
CA ASP A 191 9.56 17.69 18.19
C ASP A 191 9.02 16.75 17.14
N MET A 192 8.79 15.51 17.52
CA MET A 192 8.14 14.54 16.66
C MET A 192 6.65 14.87 16.54
N PRO A 193 6.16 15.29 15.36
CA PRO A 193 4.78 15.74 15.22
C PRO A 193 3.79 14.56 15.35
N THR A 194 2.60 14.87 15.84
CA THR A 194 1.54 13.87 16.03
C THR A 194 1.20 13.10 14.76
N SER A 195 1.34 13.74 13.60
CA SER A 195 1.11 13.10 12.28
C SER A 195 2.10 11.98 11.95
N MET A 196 3.20 11.85 12.68
CA MET A 196 4.12 10.74 12.51
C MET A 196 3.61 9.43 13.13
N PHE A 197 2.62 9.46 14.01
CA PHE A 197 2.26 8.31 14.83
C PHE A 197 0.88 7.75 14.52
N SER A 198 0.71 6.45 14.75
CA SER A 198 -0.56 5.75 14.68
C SER A 198 -0.56 4.56 15.66
N THR A 199 -1.70 4.24 16.25
CA THR A 199 -1.89 3.00 17.04
C THR A 199 -2.09 1.76 16.17
N THR A 200 -2.46 1.97 14.94
CA THR A 200 -2.62 0.90 13.94
C THR A 200 -1.62 1.11 12.82
N ILE A 201 -1.12 0.07 12.21
CA ILE A 201 -0.63 0.20 10.85
C ILE A 201 -1.81 0.80 10.09
N SER A 202 -1.66 2.04 9.65
CA SER A 202 -2.36 2.39 8.45
C SER A 202 -1.67 1.55 7.37
N THR A 203 -2.17 0.36 7.10
CA THR A 203 -2.15 -0.08 5.73
C THR A 203 -2.59 1.17 4.97
N PRO A 204 -1.82 1.67 4.00
CA PRO A 204 -2.41 2.58 3.05
C PRO A 204 -3.71 1.87 2.69
N THR A 205 -4.83 2.49 3.01
CA THR A 205 -6.08 1.97 2.48
C THR A 205 -5.88 2.18 1.00
N ALA A 206 -5.39 1.15 0.37
CA ALA A 206 -5.30 1.03 -1.05
C ALA A 206 -6.75 0.96 -1.54
N GLY A 207 -7.50 1.97 -1.24
CA GLY A 207 -8.84 2.15 -1.74
C GLY A 207 -8.74 2.81 -3.09
N ILE A 208 -9.62 2.43 -3.97
CA ILE A 208 -9.86 3.11 -5.23
C ILE A 208 -9.81 4.62 -5.00
N THR A 209 -8.95 5.34 -5.69
CA THR A 209 -8.91 6.79 -5.64
C THR A 209 -10.22 7.40 -6.18
N THR A 210 -10.53 8.64 -5.81
CA THR A 210 -11.72 9.31 -6.33
C THR A 210 -11.75 9.36 -7.85
N SER A 211 -10.60 9.47 -8.50
CA SER A 211 -10.51 9.46 -9.97
C SER A 211 -10.81 8.08 -10.53
N GLN A 212 -10.24 7.03 -9.96
CA GLN A 212 -10.50 5.64 -10.33
C GLN A 212 -11.95 5.26 -10.06
N GLN A 213 -12.52 5.66 -8.92
CA GLN A 213 -13.93 5.44 -8.63
C GLN A 213 -14.82 6.14 -9.65
N THR A 214 -14.44 7.31 -10.12
CA THR A 214 -15.18 8.02 -11.18
C THR A 214 -15.15 7.23 -12.49
N ILE A 215 -14.03 6.60 -12.83
CA ILE A 215 -13.94 5.73 -14.01
C ILE A 215 -14.85 4.50 -13.84
N VAL A 216 -14.77 3.84 -12.70
CA VAL A 216 -15.64 2.69 -12.37
C VAL A 216 -17.11 3.08 -12.47
N ASP A 217 -17.52 4.15 -11.81
CA ASP A 217 -18.90 4.60 -11.80
C ASP A 217 -19.39 5.01 -13.19
N THR A 218 -18.57 5.70 -13.94
CA THR A 218 -18.91 6.10 -15.31
C THR A 218 -19.10 4.89 -16.21
N THR A 219 -18.21 3.90 -16.09
CA THR A 219 -18.28 2.68 -16.89
C THR A 219 -19.44 1.80 -16.47
N ARG A 220 -19.65 1.62 -15.16
CA ARG A 220 -20.77 0.85 -14.60
C ARG A 220 -22.13 1.44 -14.94
N ASN A 221 -22.24 2.75 -14.95
CA ASN A 221 -23.47 3.46 -15.26
C ASN A 221 -23.71 3.61 -16.78
N LYS A 222 -22.80 3.15 -17.61
CA LYS A 222 -22.99 3.17 -19.06
C LYS A 222 -24.02 2.13 -19.44
N THR A 223 -25.15 2.58 -19.97
CA THR A 223 -26.24 1.71 -20.41
C THR A 223 -26.47 1.84 -21.92
N GLN A 224 -26.97 0.81 -22.51
CA GLN A 224 -27.34 0.77 -23.92
C GLN A 224 -28.67 0.03 -24.07
N SER A 225 -29.50 0.44 -24.99
CA SER A 225 -30.69 -0.30 -25.37
C SER A 225 -30.46 -1.02 -26.69
N GLY A 226 -30.58 -2.34 -26.64
CA GLY A 226 -30.24 -3.26 -27.72
C GLY A 226 -28.71 -3.38 -27.97
N ASN A 227 -28.32 -4.44 -28.58
CA ASN A 227 -26.90 -4.67 -28.90
C ASN A 227 -26.35 -3.60 -29.84
N LYS A 228 -25.18 -3.08 -29.57
CA LYS A 228 -24.55 -2.04 -30.37
C LYS A 228 -23.06 -2.22 -30.49
N ILE A 229 -22.57 -2.12 -31.68
CA ILE A 229 -21.15 -2.04 -32.00
C ILE A 229 -20.92 -0.69 -32.68
N TYR A 230 -20.17 0.16 -32.06
CA TYR A 230 -19.74 1.45 -32.58
C TYR A 230 -18.23 1.46 -32.74
N MET A 231 -17.77 1.11 -33.92
CA MET A 231 -16.35 0.82 -34.19
C MET A 231 -15.95 1.34 -35.58
N THR A 232 -14.73 1.79 -35.67
CA THR A 232 -14.05 2.09 -36.93
C THR A 232 -12.83 1.21 -37.09
N GLN A 233 -12.53 0.77 -38.28
CA GLN A 233 -11.41 -0.08 -38.59
C GLN A 233 -10.61 0.49 -39.76
N SER A 234 -9.30 0.50 -39.64
CA SER A 234 -8.39 0.80 -40.75
C SER A 234 -7.10 -0.02 -40.62
N GLY A 235 -6.39 -0.22 -41.70
CA GLY A 235 -5.20 -1.07 -41.74
C GLY A 235 -5.41 -2.38 -42.51
N SER A 236 -4.37 -3.20 -42.63
CA SER A 236 -4.37 -4.46 -43.32
C SER A 236 -4.14 -5.65 -42.37
N GLY A 237 -4.70 -6.80 -42.68
CA GLY A 237 -4.49 -8.03 -41.93
C GLY A 237 -5.24 -8.15 -40.62
N ILE A 238 -6.16 -7.24 -40.35
CA ILE A 238 -7.01 -7.30 -39.14
C ILE A 238 -8.04 -8.45 -39.31
N ASP A 239 -8.11 -9.33 -38.35
CA ASP A 239 -9.09 -10.42 -38.26
C ASP A 239 -10.05 -10.07 -37.09
N LEU A 240 -11.29 -9.91 -37.38
CA LEU A 240 -12.31 -9.54 -36.38
C LEU A 240 -13.32 -10.69 -36.25
N ASN A 241 -13.58 -11.12 -35.06
CA ASN A 241 -14.60 -12.12 -34.79
C ASN A 241 -15.45 -11.64 -33.59
N ILE A 242 -16.37 -10.78 -33.83
CA ILE A 242 -17.20 -10.19 -32.77
C ILE A 242 -18.52 -10.93 -32.67
N MET A 243 -18.96 -11.29 -31.52
CA MET A 243 -20.27 -11.86 -31.22
C MET A 243 -20.91 -11.18 -30.03
N GLN A 244 -22.12 -10.71 -30.19
CA GLN A 244 -22.99 -10.28 -29.10
C GLN A 244 -24.22 -11.19 -29.07
N ASP A 245 -24.32 -12.02 -28.03
CA ASP A 245 -25.38 -13.02 -27.84
C ASP A 245 -26.18 -12.64 -26.56
N GLY A 246 -27.32 -12.03 -26.75
CA GLY A 246 -28.16 -11.45 -25.70
C GLY A 246 -28.61 -10.02 -26.01
N ASP A 247 -28.93 -9.23 -25.03
CA ASP A 247 -29.44 -7.87 -25.20
C ASP A 247 -28.55 -6.82 -24.51
N ASP A 248 -28.65 -5.57 -24.97
CA ASP A 248 -28.05 -4.39 -24.34
C ASP A 248 -26.52 -4.43 -24.22
N ASN A 249 -25.84 -5.21 -25.05
CA ASN A 249 -24.38 -5.27 -25.11
C ASN A 249 -23.80 -4.11 -25.94
N LEU A 250 -22.74 -3.50 -25.48
CA LEU A 250 -22.12 -2.35 -26.10
C LEU A 250 -20.63 -2.55 -26.36
N ILE A 251 -20.19 -2.31 -27.58
CA ILE A 251 -18.81 -2.08 -27.94
C ILE A 251 -18.67 -0.65 -28.45
N ILE A 252 -17.76 0.13 -27.85
CA ILE A 252 -17.59 1.55 -28.09
C ILE A 252 -16.10 1.92 -27.85
N GLY A 253 -15.68 3.13 -28.10
CA GLY A 253 -14.34 3.58 -27.73
C GLY A 253 -14.12 3.64 -26.22
N GLU A 254 -12.87 3.63 -25.78
CA GLU A 254 -12.48 3.68 -24.38
C GLU A 254 -13.05 4.89 -23.63
N ASP A 255 -13.25 6.00 -24.31
CA ASP A 255 -13.88 7.20 -23.76
C ASP A 255 -15.39 7.08 -23.53
N LEU A 256 -15.98 5.95 -23.85
CA LEU A 256 -17.41 5.63 -23.77
C LEU A 256 -18.32 6.60 -24.57
N THR A 257 -17.77 7.35 -25.49
CA THR A 257 -18.51 8.33 -26.28
C THR A 257 -18.23 8.24 -27.78
N SER A 258 -16.99 8.02 -28.17
CA SER A 258 -16.58 7.85 -29.57
C SER A 258 -16.65 6.39 -30.05
N ALA A 259 -16.41 6.16 -31.31
CA ALA A 259 -16.28 4.81 -31.85
C ALA A 259 -14.96 4.19 -31.39
N ALA A 260 -14.95 2.93 -31.04
CA ALA A 260 -13.72 2.16 -30.91
C ALA A 260 -12.91 2.27 -32.22
N ASN A 261 -11.64 2.53 -32.10
CA ASN A 261 -10.78 2.81 -33.27
C ASN A 261 -9.69 1.76 -33.37
N ILE A 262 -9.88 0.81 -34.26
CA ILE A 262 -8.91 -0.25 -34.51
C ILE A 262 -8.07 0.14 -35.72
N THR A 263 -6.82 0.43 -35.50
CA THR A 263 -5.88 0.87 -36.51
C THR A 263 -4.58 0.09 -36.37
N GLY A 264 -4.00 -0.39 -37.45
CA GLY A 264 -2.74 -1.13 -37.46
C GLY A 264 -2.80 -2.42 -38.27
N ASP A 265 -1.66 -3.05 -38.50
CA ASP A 265 -1.54 -4.27 -39.30
C ASP A 265 -1.50 -5.52 -38.41
N ASN A 266 -2.05 -6.61 -38.87
CA ASN A 266 -2.02 -7.96 -38.31
C ASN A 266 -2.68 -8.08 -36.88
N ILE A 267 -3.62 -7.24 -36.59
CA ILE A 267 -4.38 -7.34 -35.33
C ILE A 267 -5.42 -8.46 -35.47
N THR A 268 -5.40 -9.43 -34.59
CA THR A 268 -6.50 -10.35 -34.37
C THR A 268 -7.28 -9.90 -33.17
N LEU A 269 -8.63 -9.94 -33.20
CA LEU A 269 -9.43 -9.37 -32.13
C LEU A 269 -10.56 -10.29 -31.80
N SER A 270 -10.78 -11.10 -31.11
CA SER A 270 -11.90 -12.05 -30.95
C SER A 270 -12.92 -11.52 -29.99
N ILE A 271 -13.65 -10.86 -29.74
CA ILE A 271 -14.57 -10.40 -28.71
C ILE A 271 -15.77 -11.36 -28.60
N THR A 272 -16.28 -11.61 -27.48
CA THR A 272 -17.57 -12.28 -27.27
C THR A 272 -18.25 -11.64 -26.06
N GLN A 273 -19.44 -11.13 -26.24
CA GLN A 273 -20.29 -10.66 -25.15
C GLN A 273 -21.56 -11.52 -25.10
N LYS A 274 -21.81 -12.15 -23.97
CA LYS A 274 -22.97 -13.01 -23.73
C LYS A 274 -23.92 -12.39 -22.72
N ASN A 275 -25.17 -12.82 -22.80
CA ASN A 275 -26.24 -12.34 -21.96
C ASN A 275 -26.44 -10.80 -22.07
N THR A 276 -26.60 -10.09 -20.98
CA THR A 276 -27.06 -8.71 -21.05
C THR A 276 -26.10 -7.71 -20.45
N ASP A 277 -26.14 -6.49 -20.95
CA ASP A 277 -25.56 -5.30 -20.33
C ASP A 277 -24.02 -5.34 -20.18
N ASN A 278 -23.30 -5.99 -21.09
CA ASN A 278 -21.86 -5.90 -21.13
C ASN A 278 -21.40 -4.62 -21.84
N VAL A 279 -20.40 -3.96 -21.32
CA VAL A 279 -19.80 -2.79 -21.96
C VAL A 279 -18.31 -3.02 -22.14
N LEU A 280 -17.88 -2.86 -23.37
CA LEU A 280 -16.48 -2.87 -23.76
C LEU A 280 -16.14 -1.56 -24.47
N GLY A 281 -15.22 -0.81 -23.93
CA GLY A 281 -14.47 0.20 -24.66
C GLY A 281 -13.20 -0.45 -25.22
N ILE A 282 -12.75 -0.04 -26.37
CA ILE A 282 -11.54 -0.56 -26.97
C ILE A 282 -10.95 0.44 -27.95
N ASP A 283 -9.66 0.60 -27.96
CA ASP A 283 -8.91 1.40 -28.90
C ASP A 283 -7.55 0.75 -29.13
N ILE A 284 -7.31 0.21 -30.28
CA ILE A 284 -6.08 -0.50 -30.62
C ILE A 284 -5.39 0.21 -31.78
N ASN A 285 -4.15 0.50 -31.69
CA ASN A 285 -3.40 1.31 -32.65
C ASN A 285 -2.08 0.70 -33.16
N GLY A 286 -1.51 -0.28 -32.50
CA GLY A 286 -0.23 -0.91 -32.86
C GLY A 286 -0.39 -2.16 -33.73
N ASN A 287 0.73 -2.67 -34.25
CA ASN A 287 0.79 -3.83 -35.11
C ASN A 287 0.93 -5.16 -34.34
N SER A 288 0.47 -6.24 -34.89
CA SER A 288 0.64 -7.62 -34.41
C SER A 288 0.02 -7.92 -33.03
N ASN A 289 -0.93 -7.12 -32.60
CA ASN A 289 -1.66 -7.38 -31.37
C ASN A 289 -2.60 -8.60 -31.53
N ASP A 290 -2.84 -9.29 -30.45
CA ASP A 290 -3.81 -10.38 -30.34
C ASP A 290 -4.66 -10.11 -29.10
N VAL A 291 -5.91 -9.82 -29.24
CA VAL A 291 -6.79 -9.44 -28.13
C VAL A 291 -7.97 -10.38 -28.11
N SER A 292 -8.28 -11.03 -27.02
CA SER A 292 -9.36 -12.01 -26.95
C SER A 292 -10.31 -11.62 -25.87
N ILE A 293 -11.23 -11.03 -25.74
CA ILE A 293 -12.02 -10.58 -24.60
C ILE A 293 -13.17 -11.51 -24.35
N TRP A 294 -13.76 -11.86 -23.53
CA TRP A 294 -15.01 -12.59 -23.30
C TRP A 294 -15.69 -12.04 -22.03
N GLN A 295 -16.87 -11.50 -22.20
CA GLN A 295 -17.66 -10.94 -21.11
C GLN A 295 -19.01 -11.67 -21.00
N ASP A 296 -19.45 -11.93 -19.78
CA ASP A 296 -20.75 -12.55 -19.51
C ASP A 296 -21.52 -11.81 -18.43
N THR A 297 -22.66 -11.24 -18.77
CA THR A 297 -23.63 -10.56 -17.91
C THR A 297 -23.09 -9.36 -17.10
N GLY A 298 -23.32 -8.16 -17.57
CA GLY A 298 -23.07 -6.94 -16.82
C GLY A 298 -21.61 -6.54 -16.65
N GLN A 299 -20.72 -7.14 -17.40
CA GLN A 299 -19.28 -6.91 -17.26
C GLN A 299 -18.82 -5.62 -17.94
N ARG A 300 -17.72 -5.08 -17.42
CA ARG A 300 -17.15 -3.81 -17.88
C ARG A 300 -15.66 -3.95 -18.16
N ALA A 301 -15.21 -3.53 -19.33
CA ALA A 301 -13.79 -3.39 -19.64
C ALA A 301 -13.55 -2.20 -20.55
N LEU A 302 -12.48 -1.51 -20.35
CA LEU A 302 -11.96 -0.50 -21.26
C LEU A 302 -10.71 -0.96 -21.97
N VAL A 303 -9.84 -1.02 -22.32
CA VAL A 303 -8.65 -1.72 -22.85
C VAL A 303 -7.77 -0.73 -23.58
N ASP A 304 -7.58 -0.03 -24.21
CA ASP A 304 -6.61 0.75 -24.94
C ASP A 304 -5.43 -0.08 -25.38
N ILE A 305 -4.69 -0.15 -26.19
CA ILE A 305 -3.47 -0.84 -26.57
C ILE A 305 -2.79 -0.01 -27.64
N ASP A 306 -1.70 0.59 -27.46
CA ASP A 306 -1.01 1.42 -28.46
C ASP A 306 0.26 0.79 -29.03
N GLY A 307 0.88 -0.13 -28.34
CA GLY A 307 2.12 -0.81 -28.77
C GLY A 307 1.90 -2.04 -29.63
N ALA A 308 2.90 -2.41 -30.41
CA ALA A 308 2.92 -3.59 -31.26
C ALA A 308 3.29 -4.88 -30.49
N SER A 309 2.89 -6.04 -31.00
CA SER A 309 3.21 -7.38 -30.48
C SER A 309 2.62 -7.73 -29.12
N ASN A 310 1.64 -7.01 -28.66
CA ASN A 310 0.97 -7.28 -27.41
C ASN A 310 -0.03 -8.46 -27.54
N THR A 311 -0.24 -9.18 -26.47
CA THR A 311 -1.32 -10.15 -26.33
C THR A 311 -2.11 -9.78 -25.08
N VAL A 312 -3.40 -9.74 -25.17
CA VAL A 312 -4.30 -9.51 -24.02
C VAL A 312 -5.37 -10.57 -24.05
N ALA A 313 -5.74 -11.19 -23.00
CA ALA A 313 -6.82 -12.17 -22.99
C ALA A 313 -7.89 -11.71 -22.04
N LEU A 314 -8.37 -11.18 -21.42
CA LEU A 314 -9.37 -10.74 -20.45
C LEU A 314 -10.51 -11.70 -20.34
N MET A 315 -10.98 -12.30 -19.60
CA MET A 315 -12.21 -13.07 -19.42
C MET A 315 -12.94 -12.57 -18.16
N GLN A 316 -14.14 -12.12 -18.28
CA GLN A 316 -14.95 -11.65 -17.16
C GLN A 316 -16.22 -12.49 -17.09
N LEU A 317 -16.30 -13.38 -16.13
CA LEU A 317 -17.39 -14.34 -15.98
C LEU A 317 -18.08 -14.20 -14.64
N HIS A 318 -19.37 -14.09 -14.68
CA HIS A 318 -20.19 -14.05 -13.48
C HIS A 318 -21.07 -15.28 -13.34
N LEU A 319 -20.96 -16.00 -12.25
CA LEU A 319 -21.68 -17.26 -12.05
C LEU A 319 -23.11 -17.15 -11.53
N SER A 320 -23.58 -15.98 -11.12
CA SER A 320 -24.89 -15.86 -10.46
C SER A 320 -25.68 -14.56 -10.62
N ASN A 321 -25.40 -13.74 -11.61
CA ASN A 321 -26.07 -12.45 -11.87
C ASN A 321 -25.99 -11.41 -10.73
N SER A 322 -25.00 -11.44 -9.87
CA SER A 322 -24.84 -10.44 -8.81
C SER A 322 -23.38 -10.01 -8.68
N GLY A 323 -22.97 -8.98 -9.34
CA GLY A 323 -21.65 -8.39 -9.35
C GLY A 323 -21.26 -7.89 -10.73
N GLN A 324 -20.49 -6.85 -10.79
CA GLN A 324 -19.94 -6.28 -12.01
C GLN A 324 -18.44 -6.25 -11.91
N HIS A 325 -17.77 -7.12 -12.63
CA HIS A 325 -16.33 -6.97 -12.76
C HIS A 325 -16.02 -5.75 -13.62
N HIS A 326 -15.05 -5.02 -13.19
CA HIS A 326 -14.52 -3.88 -13.91
C HIS A 326 -13.03 -4.12 -14.20
N SER A 327 -12.58 -3.63 -15.31
CA SER A 327 -11.16 -3.56 -15.67
C SER A 327 -10.87 -2.20 -16.29
N SER A 328 -9.66 -1.84 -16.52
CA SER A 328 -9.29 -0.66 -17.29
C SER A 328 -8.21 -1.02 -18.30
N ILE A 329 -7.14 -1.51 -17.97
CA ILE A 329 -6.04 -2.09 -18.74
C ILE A 329 -5.24 -1.04 -19.49
N ASN A 330 -4.86 -0.48 -20.13
CA ASN A 330 -3.93 0.26 -20.97
C ASN A 330 -2.82 -0.70 -21.42
N VAL A 331 -1.90 -0.50 -22.12
CA VAL A 331 -0.77 -1.39 -22.45
C VAL A 331 0.39 -0.66 -23.13
N GLU A 332 0.29 0.46 -23.64
CA GLU A 332 1.22 1.29 -24.45
C GLU A 332 2.56 0.68 -24.92
N GLY A 333 3.25 -0.10 -24.12
CA GLY A 333 4.54 -0.72 -24.46
C GLY A 333 4.44 -1.97 -25.34
N ASN A 334 5.55 -2.39 -25.94
CA ASN A 334 5.66 -3.53 -26.85
C ASN A 334 6.02 -4.83 -26.12
N SER A 335 5.66 -5.96 -26.67
CA SER A 335 6.00 -7.31 -26.21
C SER A 335 5.38 -7.72 -24.88
N ASN A 336 4.33 -7.05 -24.45
CA ASN A 336 3.60 -7.40 -23.24
C ASN A 336 2.75 -8.67 -23.47
N SER A 337 2.44 -9.35 -22.41
CA SER A 337 1.44 -10.41 -22.38
C SER A 337 0.60 -10.22 -21.11
N VAL A 338 -0.68 -10.18 -21.23
CA VAL A 338 -1.62 -9.99 -20.12
C VAL A 338 -2.61 -11.14 -20.15
N THR A 339 -2.96 -11.70 -19.05
CA THR A 339 -4.08 -12.62 -18.95
C THR A 339 -5.01 -12.10 -17.91
N ILE A 340 -6.07 -12.03 -17.65
CA ILE A 340 -6.82 -11.52 -16.53
C ILE A 340 -7.99 -12.40 -16.28
N ASP A 341 -8.57 -12.84 -15.63
CA ASP A 341 -9.70 -13.76 -15.62
C ASP A 341 -10.95 -13.18 -14.93
N GLN A 342 -10.92 -12.61 -13.82
CA GLN A 342 -12.04 -12.05 -13.05
C GLN A 342 -13.31 -12.92 -13.07
N LYS A 343 -13.42 -13.84 -12.18
CA LYS A 343 -14.49 -14.84 -12.15
C LYS A 343 -15.27 -14.84 -10.85
N GLU A 344 -16.40 -15.55 -10.84
CA GLU A 344 -17.27 -15.82 -9.71
C GLU A 344 -18.10 -14.63 -9.25
N THR A 345 -18.52 -14.59 -7.97
CA THR A 345 -19.37 -13.56 -7.44
C THR A 345 -18.55 -12.48 -6.72
N GLY A 346 -19.11 -11.36 -6.40
CA GLY A 346 -18.39 -10.22 -5.85
C GLY A 346 -17.74 -9.35 -6.94
N ASP A 347 -17.72 -8.08 -6.72
CA ASP A 347 -17.16 -7.13 -7.69
C ASP A 347 -15.65 -7.25 -7.72
N LYS A 348 -15.09 -7.47 -8.89
CA LYS A 348 -13.65 -7.41 -9.11
C LYS A 348 -13.32 -6.13 -9.86
N THR A 349 -12.46 -5.33 -9.30
CA THR A 349 -11.93 -4.15 -9.96
C THR A 349 -10.48 -4.43 -10.32
N LEU A 350 -9.96 -3.85 -11.35
CA LEU A 350 -8.55 -3.98 -11.71
C LEU A 350 -8.03 -2.58 -12.05
N PHE A 351 -7.37 -2.20 -12.79
CA PHE A 351 -6.82 -1.11 -13.55
C PHE A 351 -5.66 -1.64 -14.37
N LEU A 352 -4.52 -1.78 -14.02
CA LEU A 352 -3.34 -2.38 -14.60
C LEU A 352 -2.44 -1.36 -15.28
N ASP A 353 -2.44 -0.58 -16.10
CA ASP A 353 -1.40 0.10 -16.87
C ASP A 353 -0.36 -0.94 -17.39
N MET A 354 0.68 -0.69 -17.96
CA MET A 354 1.82 -1.52 -18.34
C MET A 354 2.83 -0.70 -19.14
N ASP A 355 3.99 -1.20 -19.36
CA ASP A 355 4.97 -0.76 -20.35
C ASP A 355 5.71 -1.97 -20.94
N SER A 356 6.83 -1.77 -21.60
CA SER A 356 7.46 -2.81 -22.42
C SER A 356 7.90 -4.07 -21.66
N SER A 357 7.80 -5.21 -22.28
CA SER A 357 8.38 -6.52 -21.91
C SER A 357 7.80 -7.18 -20.65
N ASN A 358 6.63 -6.80 -20.20
CA ASN A 358 5.97 -7.40 -19.06
C ASN A 358 5.31 -8.75 -19.39
N THR A 359 5.15 -9.59 -18.40
CA THR A 359 4.27 -10.75 -18.43
C THR A 359 3.42 -10.67 -17.16
N VAL A 360 2.15 -10.78 -17.28
CA VAL A 360 1.20 -10.65 -16.18
C VAL A 360 0.27 -11.84 -16.20
N ASP A 361 -0.31 -12.19 -15.11
CA ASP A 361 -1.32 -13.25 -15.04
C ASP A 361 -2.32 -12.83 -14.04
N ILE A 362 -3.32 -12.68 -13.66
CA ILE A 362 -4.04 -12.07 -12.53
C ILE A 362 -5.24 -12.91 -12.12
N ASP A 363 -5.90 -13.50 -12.08
CA ASP A 363 -7.09 -14.29 -11.79
C ASP A 363 -8.25 -13.52 -11.12
N GLN A 364 -8.15 -13.07 -9.92
CA GLN A 364 -9.24 -12.52 -9.09
C GLN A 364 -10.49 -13.43 -9.04
N LEU A 365 -10.40 -14.47 -8.28
CA LEU A 365 -11.41 -15.51 -8.10
C LEU A 365 -12.23 -15.30 -6.80
N GLY A 366 -13.00 -16.30 -6.40
CA GLY A 366 -13.71 -16.29 -5.13
C GLY A 366 -14.90 -15.35 -5.05
N THR A 367 -15.55 -15.34 -3.90
CA THR A 367 -16.81 -14.62 -3.67
C THR A 367 -16.63 -13.23 -3.06
N GLY A 368 -15.41 -12.88 -2.62
CA GLY A 368 -15.07 -11.57 -2.07
C GLY A 368 -15.03 -10.47 -3.13
N GLU A 369 -15.10 -9.24 -2.67
CA GLU A 369 -14.82 -8.08 -3.50
C GLU A 369 -13.32 -7.87 -3.53
N HIS A 370 -12.70 -7.94 -4.70
CA HIS A 370 -11.27 -7.74 -4.85
C HIS A 370 -11.00 -6.48 -5.65
N PHE A 371 -10.05 -5.74 -5.20
CA PHE A 371 -9.48 -4.61 -5.93
C PHE A 371 -8.10 -5.01 -6.45
N LEU A 372 -7.44 -4.26 -7.22
CA LEU A 372 -6.04 -4.39 -7.59
C LEU A 372 -5.59 -3.02 -8.05
N ASP A 373 -4.58 -2.73 -8.62
CA ASP A 373 -4.17 -1.50 -9.27
C ASP A 373 -3.04 -1.84 -10.24
N VAL A 374 -1.92 -2.20 -9.88
CA VAL A 374 -0.77 -2.76 -10.55
C VAL A 374 0.17 -1.73 -11.15
N GLU A 375 0.15 -1.12 -12.15
CA GLU A 375 1.11 -0.21 -12.77
C GLU A 375 2.43 -0.87 -13.15
N LEU A 376 2.97 -1.53 -13.79
CA LEU A 376 4.26 -2.14 -14.11
C LEU A 376 5.28 -1.12 -14.66
N THR A 377 6.21 -1.34 -15.42
CA THR A 377 7.01 -0.51 -16.33
C THR A 377 7.91 -1.44 -17.15
N ASP A 378 9.15 -1.75 -16.87
CA ASP A 378 10.00 -2.55 -17.76
C ASP A 378 10.33 -3.96 -17.23
N ASN A 379 10.24 -4.99 -18.08
CA ASN A 379 10.75 -6.35 -17.88
C ASN A 379 10.24 -7.07 -16.61
N HIS A 380 9.01 -6.90 -16.24
CA HIS A 380 8.43 -7.55 -15.08
C HIS A 380 7.77 -8.89 -15.40
N THR A 381 7.65 -9.74 -14.44
CA THR A 381 6.73 -10.87 -14.40
C THR A 381 5.91 -10.72 -13.13
N LEU A 382 4.60 -10.79 -13.23
CA LEU A 382 3.72 -10.65 -12.08
C LEU A 382 2.85 -11.87 -12.02
N THR A 383 2.37 -12.46 -11.17
CA THR A 383 1.26 -13.38 -11.04
C THR A 383 0.47 -12.86 -9.85
N VAL A 384 -0.79 -12.89 -9.80
CA VAL A 384 -1.52 -12.46 -8.64
C VAL A 384 -2.40 -13.59 -8.19
N THR A 385 -3.47 -13.71 -8.03
CA THR A 385 -4.55 -14.62 -7.77
C THR A 385 -5.66 -13.92 -7.02
N GLN A 386 -5.65 -13.57 -5.81
CA GLN A 386 -6.77 -13.08 -5.00
C GLN A 386 -8.00 -13.98 -5.08
N ASP A 387 -8.11 -14.91 -4.18
CA ASP A 387 -9.22 -15.87 -4.08
C ASP A 387 -9.86 -15.79 -2.68
N GLY A 388 -10.90 -16.58 -2.44
CA GLY A 388 -11.58 -16.65 -1.14
C GLY A 388 -12.82 -15.77 -1.03
N SER A 389 -13.32 -15.60 0.18
CA SER A 389 -14.51 -14.82 0.46
C SER A 389 -14.25 -13.49 1.19
N GLY A 390 -13.03 -13.23 1.58
CA GLY A 390 -12.59 -11.93 2.08
C GLY A 390 -12.46 -10.91 0.95
N SER A 391 -12.58 -9.64 1.29
CA SER A 391 -12.25 -8.57 0.35
C SER A 391 -10.74 -8.34 0.34
N HIS A 392 -10.11 -8.52 -0.79
CA HIS A 392 -8.67 -8.36 -0.91
C HIS A 392 -8.35 -7.14 -1.77
N ASP A 393 -7.35 -6.39 -1.37
CA ASP A 393 -6.79 -5.36 -2.22
C ASP A 393 -5.28 -5.58 -2.42
N ALA A 394 -4.74 -5.09 -3.49
CA ALA A 394 -3.32 -5.13 -3.77
C ALA A 394 -2.97 -3.96 -4.65
N LEU A 395 -2.22 -3.04 -4.27
CA LEU A 395 -1.61 -2.03 -5.12
C LEU A 395 -0.17 -2.47 -5.34
N ILE A 396 0.24 -2.64 -6.54
CA ILE A 396 1.57 -3.16 -6.83
C ILE A 396 2.23 -2.16 -7.73
N ASP A 397 3.08 -1.42 -7.61
CA ASP A 397 3.81 -0.54 -8.52
C ASP A 397 5.15 -1.15 -8.81
N LEU A 398 5.67 -1.56 -9.77
CA LEU A 398 6.93 -2.30 -9.95
C LEU A 398 7.96 -1.51 -10.72
N SER A 399 8.15 -0.57 -11.15
CA SER A 399 9.03 0.28 -11.96
C SER A 399 10.48 -0.20 -12.17
N GLY A 400 10.91 -0.26 -13.39
CA GLY A 400 12.29 -0.40 -13.91
C GLY A 400 13.10 -1.65 -13.49
N ASN A 401 13.72 -2.37 -14.44
CA ASN A 401 14.49 -3.61 -14.27
C ASN A 401 13.69 -4.90 -13.96
N PRO A 402 14.21 -6.07 -14.30
CA PRO A 402 13.49 -7.33 -14.15
C PRO A 402 13.07 -7.61 -12.73
N THR A 403 11.80 -7.78 -12.52
CA THR A 403 11.23 -8.16 -11.22
C THR A 403 10.32 -9.37 -11.41
N THR A 404 10.30 -10.27 -10.48
CA THR A 404 9.33 -11.34 -10.41
C THR A 404 8.56 -11.19 -9.11
N LEU A 405 7.27 -11.09 -9.16
CA LEU A 405 6.40 -11.12 -7.98
C LEU A 405 5.41 -12.26 -8.15
N THR A 406 5.09 -12.92 -7.12
CA THR A 406 3.93 -13.79 -7.01
C THR A 406 3.19 -13.36 -5.75
N LEU A 407 1.96 -12.97 -5.85
CA LEU A 407 1.10 -12.67 -4.72
C LEU A 407 -0.01 -13.72 -4.73
N THR A 408 -0.45 -14.19 -3.66
CA THR A 408 -1.65 -14.99 -3.52
C THR A 408 -2.33 -14.54 -2.25
N GLN A 409 -3.55 -14.12 -2.32
CA GLN A 409 -4.39 -13.78 -1.18
C GLN A 409 -5.60 -14.70 -1.25
N ASP A 410 -5.58 -15.78 -0.47
CA ASP A 410 -6.63 -16.79 -0.41
C ASP A 410 -7.13 -16.90 1.02
N SER A 411 -8.18 -16.19 1.34
CA SER A 411 -8.68 -16.11 2.71
C SER A 411 -10.15 -15.78 2.79
N ALA A 412 -10.76 -16.18 3.91
CA ALA A 412 -12.10 -15.71 4.29
C ALA A 412 -12.10 -14.36 5.00
N THR A 413 -10.94 -13.81 5.31
CA THR A 413 -10.77 -12.48 5.93
C THR A 413 -10.13 -11.52 4.96
N ASP A 414 -10.45 -10.25 5.08
CA ASP A 414 -9.91 -9.19 4.24
C ASP A 414 -8.39 -9.13 4.36
N GLN A 415 -7.71 -9.01 3.24
CA GLN A 415 -6.26 -8.95 3.17
C GLN A 415 -5.83 -7.78 2.32
N ASN A 416 -4.89 -7.01 2.81
CA ASN A 416 -4.36 -5.85 2.13
C ASN A 416 -2.88 -6.02 1.86
N TYR A 417 -2.45 -5.64 0.69
CA TYR A 417 -1.05 -5.63 0.31
C TYR A 417 -0.74 -4.41 -0.52
N HIS A 418 0.34 -3.76 -0.22
CA HIS A 418 0.86 -2.66 -1.03
C HIS A 418 2.37 -2.83 -1.17
N LEU A 419 2.81 -3.04 -2.38
CA LEU A 419 4.22 -3.05 -2.74
C LEU A 419 4.50 -1.88 -3.68
N GLN A 420 5.51 -1.12 -3.37
CA GLN A 420 6.17 -0.24 -4.30
C GLN A 420 7.63 -0.68 -4.39
N GLN A 421 8.04 -1.17 -5.53
CA GLN A 421 9.36 -1.77 -5.71
C GLN A 421 10.05 -1.17 -6.92
N SER A 422 11.28 -0.74 -6.76
CA SER A 422 12.16 -0.32 -7.84
C SER A 422 13.52 -0.98 -7.67
N CYS A 423 13.96 -1.71 -8.67
CA CYS A 423 15.19 -2.49 -8.66
C CYS A 423 16.24 -1.91 -9.60
N ALA A 424 17.25 -1.31 -9.09
CA ALA A 424 18.19 -0.49 -9.89
C ALA A 424 19.26 -1.27 -10.66
N THR A 425 19.57 -2.54 -10.37
CA THR A 425 20.72 -3.24 -11.02
C THR A 425 20.64 -4.75 -11.14
N THR A 426 19.69 -5.43 -10.52
CA THR A 426 19.60 -6.91 -10.53
C THR A 426 18.15 -7.34 -10.44
N THR A 427 17.87 -8.60 -10.75
CA THR A 427 16.54 -9.18 -10.58
C THR A 427 16.11 -9.12 -9.11
N CYS A 428 15.02 -8.45 -8.82
CA CYS A 428 14.32 -8.62 -7.55
C CYS A 428 13.35 -9.80 -7.65
N SER A 429 13.03 -10.39 -6.53
CA SER A 429 11.99 -11.40 -6.46
C SER A 429 11.26 -11.25 -5.13
N ALA A 430 9.96 -11.19 -5.19
CA ALA A 430 9.11 -11.20 -4.00
C ALA A 430 8.07 -12.32 -4.16
N THR A 431 7.83 -13.06 -3.12
CA THR A 431 6.72 -14.01 -3.06
C THR A 431 5.95 -13.70 -1.78
N VAL A 432 4.69 -13.41 -1.91
CA VAL A 432 3.80 -13.13 -0.80
C VAL A 432 2.67 -14.15 -0.83
N THR A 433 2.32 -14.69 0.29
CA THR A 433 1.16 -15.56 0.42
C THR A 433 0.45 -15.18 1.71
N GLN A 434 -0.80 -14.83 1.61
CA GLN A 434 -1.67 -14.49 2.74
C GLN A 434 -2.87 -15.45 2.71
N ASN A 435 -3.02 -16.28 3.75
CA ASN A 435 -4.04 -17.32 3.86
C ASN A 435 -4.91 -17.12 5.12
#